data_81ee87dacc568a31833e00e380260114
#
_entry.id   81ee87dacc568a31833e00e380260114
#
_cell.length_a   1.000
_cell.length_b   1.000
_cell.length_c   1.000
_cell.angle_alpha   90.00
_cell.angle_beta   90.00
_cell.angle_gamma   90.00
#
_symmetry.space_group_name_H-M   'P 1'
#
loop_
_entity.id
_entity.type
_entity.pdbx_description
1 polymer ?
#
loop_
_entity_poly.entity_id
_entity_poly.type
_entity_poly.pdbx_seq_one_letter_code
_entity_poly.pdbx_strand_id
1 'polypeptide(L)'
;ENFINFKKIFIIMKLIQTPITDDVINDLKVGDKISLSGKMYCGRDAVLPKLSRSIIDGDTDKYPFDFKGMAIMHTAFSVAGIAPTTSNKTEIESSIPTLSSAGVKFHIGKGSLSEKTKEELNKYNSVFIVCPPVAALLTNNVVSKSCVAYKEEGMEAFFELEVRDIPGIVAIAHGESL
;
A
#
# COMPACT_ATOMS: atom_id res chain seq x y z
N GLU A 1 47.92 13.78 2.83
CA GLU A 1 46.91 13.70 1.76
C GLU A 1 45.84 12.68 2.16
N ASN A 2 44.76 13.14 2.78
CA ASN A 2 43.64 12.28 3.15
C ASN A 2 42.68 12.17 1.95
N PHE A 3 42.79 11.09 1.20
CA PHE A 3 41.76 10.71 0.25
C PHE A 3 40.52 10.22 1.03
N ILE A 4 39.53 11.06 1.18
CA ILE A 4 38.20 10.67 1.63
C ILE A 4 37.59 9.81 0.53
N ASN A 5 37.56 8.52 0.79
CA ASN A 5 36.98 7.52 -0.10
C ASN A 5 35.44 7.66 -0.01
N PHE A 6 34.86 8.52 -0.84
CA PHE A 6 33.41 8.57 -1.04
C PHE A 6 32.98 7.26 -1.72
N LYS A 7 32.69 6.23 -0.93
CA LYS A 7 31.85 5.13 -1.41
C LYS A 7 30.55 5.74 -1.91
N LYS A 8 30.40 5.87 -3.24
CA LYS A 8 29.12 6.12 -3.88
C LYS A 8 28.16 5.04 -3.38
N ILE A 9 27.34 5.36 -2.41
CA ILE A 9 26.21 4.52 -2.01
C ILE A 9 25.22 4.61 -3.17
N PHE A 10 25.32 3.65 -4.10
CA PHE A 10 24.27 3.44 -5.07
C PHE A 10 23.03 2.98 -4.30
N ILE A 11 22.09 3.90 -4.07
CA ILE A 11 20.77 3.54 -3.53
C ILE A 11 20.06 2.78 -4.63
N ILE A 12 20.07 1.47 -4.54
CA ILE A 12 19.39 0.59 -5.48
C ILE A 12 17.90 0.69 -5.17
N MET A 13 17.13 1.19 -6.14
CA MET A 13 15.67 1.19 -6.09
C MET A 13 15.16 -0.14 -6.63
N LYS A 14 14.36 -0.86 -5.85
CA LYS A 14 13.73 -2.11 -6.28
C LYS A 14 12.48 -1.81 -7.10
N LEU A 15 12.42 -2.33 -8.31
CA LEU A 15 11.26 -2.20 -9.20
C LEU A 15 10.25 -3.30 -8.88
N ILE A 16 9.04 -2.90 -8.49
CA ILE A 16 7.97 -3.80 -8.08
C ILE A 16 6.81 -3.68 -9.08
N GLN A 17 6.33 -4.83 -9.54
CA GLN A 17 5.18 -4.94 -10.42
C GLN A 17 4.06 -5.71 -9.72
N THR A 18 2.84 -5.19 -9.79
CA THR A 18 1.65 -5.92 -9.31
C THR A 18 1.16 -6.93 -10.37
N PRO A 19 0.54 -8.06 -9.97
CA PRO A 19 0.32 -8.51 -8.60
C PRO A 19 1.62 -8.92 -7.90
N ILE A 20 1.71 -8.62 -6.59
CA ILE A 20 2.91 -8.84 -5.78
C ILE A 20 2.93 -10.28 -5.28
N THR A 21 4.03 -10.99 -5.49
CA THR A 21 4.21 -12.37 -5.05
C THR A 21 4.90 -12.45 -3.68
N ASP A 22 4.80 -13.60 -3.04
CA ASP A 22 5.52 -13.86 -1.79
C ASP A 22 7.03 -13.78 -1.96
N ASP A 23 7.58 -14.18 -3.11
CA ASP A 23 9.03 -14.08 -3.39
C ASP A 23 9.49 -12.63 -3.39
N VAL A 24 8.69 -11.71 -3.94
CA VAL A 24 8.97 -10.27 -3.89
C VAL A 24 9.01 -9.79 -2.45
N ILE A 25 8.02 -10.17 -1.62
CA ILE A 25 7.98 -9.78 -0.21
C ILE A 25 9.19 -10.31 0.54
N ASN A 26 9.56 -11.58 0.31
CA ASN A 26 10.69 -12.23 0.99
C ASN A 26 12.05 -11.57 0.68
N ASP A 27 12.18 -10.90 -0.47
CA ASP A 27 13.39 -10.15 -0.85
C ASP A 27 13.43 -8.71 -0.29
N LEU A 28 12.30 -8.18 0.19
CA LEU A 28 12.23 -6.83 0.73
C LEU A 28 12.74 -6.76 2.17
N LYS A 29 13.41 -5.65 2.47
CA LYS A 29 13.92 -5.33 3.82
C LYS A 29 13.49 -3.92 4.22
N VAL A 30 13.34 -3.70 5.51
CA VAL A 30 13.11 -2.37 6.08
C VAL A 30 14.18 -1.39 5.58
N GLY A 31 13.74 -0.23 5.10
CA GLY A 31 14.60 0.80 4.51
C GLY A 31 14.81 0.68 3.00
N ASP A 32 14.40 -0.43 2.36
CA ASP A 32 14.48 -0.55 0.91
C ASP A 32 13.65 0.53 0.22
N LYS A 33 14.21 1.15 -0.80
CA LYS A 33 13.48 2.05 -1.70
C LYS A 33 12.88 1.25 -2.83
N ILE A 34 11.60 1.48 -3.09
CA ILE A 34 10.85 0.78 -4.13
C ILE A 34 10.24 1.77 -5.12
N SER A 35 9.96 1.27 -6.32
CA SER A 35 9.16 1.91 -7.34
C SER A 35 8.08 0.91 -7.77
N LEU A 36 6.82 1.26 -7.50
CA LEU A 36 5.66 0.38 -7.75
C LEU A 36 4.98 0.76 -9.07
N SER A 37 4.75 -0.23 -9.92
CA SER A 37 3.98 -0.08 -11.16
C SER A 37 2.92 -1.18 -11.28
N GLY A 38 1.92 -0.92 -12.13
CA GLY A 38 0.79 -1.82 -12.37
C GLY A 38 -0.46 -1.39 -11.61
N LYS A 39 -1.30 -2.35 -11.22
CA LYS A 39 -2.55 -2.05 -10.52
C LYS A 39 -2.30 -1.74 -9.04
N MET A 40 -2.77 -0.57 -8.61
CA MET A 40 -2.81 -0.16 -7.22
C MET A 40 -4.24 0.26 -6.88
N TYR A 41 -4.67 -0.01 -5.67
CA TYR A 41 -6.00 0.38 -5.20
C TYR A 41 -5.89 1.51 -4.19
N CYS A 42 -6.93 2.32 -4.09
CA CYS A 42 -7.03 3.31 -3.03
C CYS A 42 -8.37 3.25 -2.33
N GLY A 43 -8.33 3.41 -1.02
CA GLY A 43 -9.47 3.42 -0.12
C GLY A 43 -9.03 3.72 1.30
N ARG A 44 -9.96 4.14 2.13
CA ARG A 44 -9.74 4.37 3.55
C ARG A 44 -11.01 4.10 4.38
N ASP A 45 -11.31 4.89 5.39
CA ASP A 45 -12.28 4.65 6.45
C ASP A 45 -13.70 4.33 5.96
N ALA A 46 -14.15 4.92 4.85
CA ALA A 46 -15.50 4.67 4.33
C ALA A 46 -15.65 3.28 3.69
N VAL A 47 -14.57 2.68 3.19
CA VAL A 47 -14.64 1.46 2.38
C VAL A 47 -13.83 0.28 2.91
N LEU A 48 -12.65 0.50 3.52
CA LEU A 48 -11.80 -0.62 3.98
C LEU A 48 -12.47 -1.48 5.06
N PRO A 49 -13.22 -0.92 6.03
CA PRO A 49 -14.00 -1.73 6.97
C PRO A 49 -15.09 -2.56 6.29
N LYS A 50 -15.73 -2.05 5.24
CA LYS A 50 -16.75 -2.77 4.46
C LYS A 50 -16.12 -3.94 3.68
N LEU A 51 -14.95 -3.72 3.06
CA LEU A 51 -14.17 -4.78 2.42
C LEU A 51 -13.76 -5.86 3.42
N SER A 52 -13.25 -5.45 4.58
CA SER A 52 -12.88 -6.37 5.67
C SER A 52 -14.08 -7.22 6.12
N ARG A 53 -15.24 -6.62 6.25
CA ARG A 53 -16.47 -7.34 6.60
C ARG A 53 -16.83 -8.38 5.52
N SER A 54 -16.77 -7.99 4.24
CA SER A 54 -17.03 -8.93 3.14
C SER A 54 -16.06 -10.12 3.11
N ILE A 55 -14.79 -9.90 3.47
CA ILE A 55 -13.80 -10.97 3.59
C ILE A 55 -14.19 -11.93 4.73
N ILE A 56 -14.55 -11.40 5.90
CA ILE A 56 -14.98 -12.19 7.07
C ILE A 56 -16.22 -13.00 6.74
N ASP A 57 -17.18 -12.42 6.06
CA ASP A 57 -18.46 -13.03 5.71
C ASP A 57 -18.35 -14.00 4.52
N GLY A 58 -17.18 -14.08 3.85
CA GLY A 58 -16.96 -14.91 2.66
C GLY A 58 -17.70 -14.43 1.41
N ASP A 59 -18.07 -13.15 1.35
CA ASP A 59 -18.85 -12.51 0.29
C ASP A 59 -17.99 -11.58 -0.58
N THR A 60 -16.94 -12.14 -1.17
CA THR A 60 -15.98 -11.39 -2.00
C THR A 60 -16.20 -11.57 -3.50
N ASP A 61 -16.95 -12.58 -3.93
CA ASP A 61 -17.21 -12.88 -5.35
C ASP A 61 -17.97 -11.76 -6.09
N LYS A 62 -18.59 -10.86 -5.35
CA LYS A 62 -19.27 -9.68 -5.89
C LYS A 62 -18.33 -8.60 -6.42
N TYR A 63 -17.04 -8.64 -6.06
CA TYR A 63 -16.07 -7.65 -6.49
C TYR A 63 -15.40 -8.04 -7.81
N PRO A 64 -15.12 -7.06 -8.71
CA PRO A 64 -14.45 -7.33 -9.98
C PRO A 64 -12.91 -7.44 -9.84
N PHE A 65 -12.40 -7.71 -8.62
CA PHE A 65 -10.97 -7.79 -8.33
C PHE A 65 -10.67 -8.91 -7.33
N ASP A 66 -9.41 -9.34 -7.32
CA ASP A 66 -8.87 -10.29 -6.35
C ASP A 66 -7.95 -9.54 -5.36
N PHE A 67 -8.01 -9.91 -4.08
CA PHE A 67 -7.12 -9.36 -3.05
C PHE A 67 -5.70 -9.89 -3.15
N LYS A 68 -5.50 -11.03 -3.79
CA LYS A 68 -4.20 -11.71 -3.87
C LYS A 68 -3.17 -10.88 -4.64
N GLY A 69 -2.09 -10.54 -3.95
CA GLY A 69 -1.01 -9.74 -4.52
C GLY A 69 -1.33 -8.24 -4.66
N MET A 70 -2.40 -7.78 -4.03
CA MET A 70 -2.88 -6.40 -4.12
C MET A 70 -1.95 -5.43 -3.37
N ALA A 71 -1.84 -4.21 -3.92
CA ALA A 71 -1.31 -3.03 -3.24
C ALA A 71 -2.44 -2.04 -2.98
N ILE A 72 -2.59 -1.61 -1.73
CA ILE A 72 -3.62 -0.62 -1.32
C ILE A 72 -2.92 0.61 -0.75
N MET A 73 -3.19 1.77 -1.33
CA MET A 73 -2.86 3.06 -0.73
C MET A 73 -4.04 3.52 0.15
N HIS A 74 -3.75 3.80 1.41
CA HIS A 74 -4.74 4.26 2.39
C HIS A 74 -5.02 5.75 2.16
N THR A 75 -5.88 6.05 1.21
CA THR A 75 -6.26 7.41 0.80
C THR A 75 -7.62 7.43 0.12
N ALA A 76 -8.23 8.63 0.09
CA ALA A 76 -9.34 8.92 -0.82
C ALA A 76 -8.79 9.36 -2.19
N PHE A 77 -9.57 9.15 -3.24
CA PHE A 77 -9.27 9.69 -4.56
C PHE A 77 -9.96 11.04 -4.74
N SER A 78 -9.19 12.11 -4.92
CA SER A 78 -9.73 13.44 -5.16
C SER A 78 -9.33 13.99 -6.53
N VAL A 79 -10.04 15.05 -6.97
CA VAL A 79 -9.69 15.80 -8.20
C VAL A 79 -8.31 16.45 -8.07
N ALA A 80 -7.91 16.80 -6.84
CA ALA A 80 -6.60 17.38 -6.54
C ALA A 80 -5.47 16.36 -6.53
N GLY A 81 -5.78 15.07 -6.61
CA GLY A 81 -4.83 13.97 -6.67
C GLY A 81 -4.91 12.99 -5.51
N ILE A 82 -3.91 12.11 -5.45
CA ILE A 82 -3.75 11.12 -4.39
C ILE A 82 -2.51 11.43 -3.56
N ALA A 83 -2.63 11.28 -2.25
CA ALA A 83 -1.49 11.24 -1.33
C ALA A 83 -1.91 10.42 -0.11
N PRO A 84 -1.01 9.69 0.53
CA PRO A 84 -1.33 9.01 1.77
C PRO A 84 -1.93 9.99 2.77
N THR A 85 -3.13 9.72 3.23
CA THR A 85 -3.82 10.57 4.21
C THR A 85 -3.92 9.82 5.53
N THR A 86 -3.72 10.55 6.63
CA THR A 86 -4.02 10.03 7.96
C THR A 86 -5.38 10.57 8.35
N SER A 87 -6.37 9.71 8.48
CA SER A 87 -7.55 10.05 9.24
C SER A 87 -7.38 9.53 10.66
N ASN A 88 -8.06 8.50 11.03
CA ASN A 88 -7.90 7.91 12.35
C ASN A 88 -6.92 6.72 12.29
N LYS A 89 -5.81 6.77 13.04
CA LYS A 89 -4.82 5.69 13.10
C LYS A 89 -5.47 4.34 13.44
N THR A 90 -6.39 4.33 14.38
CA THR A 90 -7.09 3.11 14.82
C THR A 90 -7.94 2.50 13.70
N GLU A 91 -8.60 3.33 12.91
CA GLU A 91 -9.44 2.87 11.79
C GLU A 91 -8.62 2.31 10.64
N ILE A 92 -7.48 2.94 10.32
CA ILE A 92 -6.55 2.43 9.31
C ILE A 92 -6.02 1.06 9.73
N GLU A 93 -5.53 0.95 10.96
CA GLU A 93 -4.92 -0.29 11.45
C GLU A 93 -5.93 -1.43 11.58
N SER A 94 -7.20 -1.15 11.88
CA SER A 94 -8.22 -2.19 12.11
C SER A 94 -8.50 -3.05 10.88
N SER A 95 -8.34 -2.52 9.68
CA SER A 95 -8.60 -3.24 8.42
C SER A 95 -7.39 -4.00 7.89
N ILE A 96 -6.16 -3.62 8.27
CA ILE A 96 -4.93 -4.19 7.73
C ILE A 96 -4.84 -5.71 7.94
N PRO A 97 -5.10 -6.27 9.14
CA PRO A 97 -4.98 -7.71 9.36
C PRO A 97 -5.91 -8.53 8.46
N THR A 98 -7.17 -8.12 8.35
CA THR A 98 -8.16 -8.83 7.54
C THR A 98 -7.84 -8.74 6.04
N LEU A 99 -7.46 -7.57 5.56
CA LEU A 99 -7.04 -7.39 4.16
C LEU A 99 -5.79 -8.21 3.84
N SER A 100 -4.80 -8.21 4.75
CA SER A 100 -3.58 -9.03 4.59
C SER A 100 -3.89 -10.52 4.56
N SER A 101 -4.83 -11.00 5.40
CA SER A 101 -5.25 -12.40 5.40
C SER A 101 -5.91 -12.83 4.09
N ALA A 102 -6.54 -11.91 3.37
CA ALA A 102 -7.12 -12.15 2.06
C ALA A 102 -6.09 -12.11 0.92
N GLY A 103 -4.85 -11.67 1.19
CA GLY A 103 -3.76 -11.68 0.21
C GLY A 103 -3.23 -10.31 -0.19
N VAL A 104 -3.69 -9.22 0.44
CA VAL A 104 -3.10 -7.90 0.23
C VAL A 104 -1.65 -7.90 0.71
N LYS A 105 -0.71 -7.50 -0.14
CA LYS A 105 0.73 -7.56 0.12
C LYS A 105 1.34 -6.23 0.50
N PHE A 106 0.91 -5.14 -0.13
CA PHE A 106 1.37 -3.79 0.19
C PHE A 106 0.25 -2.97 0.81
N HIS A 107 0.49 -2.46 2.00
CA HIS A 107 -0.27 -1.37 2.58
C HIS A 107 0.56 -0.09 2.51
N ILE A 108 0.11 0.89 1.74
CA ILE A 108 0.83 2.12 1.46
C ILE A 108 0.17 3.26 2.24
N GLY A 109 0.94 3.93 3.07
CA GLY A 109 0.42 4.97 3.93
C GLY A 109 1.49 5.92 4.44
N LYS A 110 1.24 6.53 5.58
CA LYS A 110 2.18 7.37 6.33
C LYS A 110 2.07 7.14 7.83
N GLY A 111 3.10 7.55 8.55
CA GLY A 111 3.16 7.40 10.01
C GLY A 111 3.64 6.02 10.45
N SER A 112 3.51 5.74 11.74
CA SER A 112 3.89 4.48 12.37
C SER A 112 2.66 3.65 12.70
N LEU A 113 2.79 2.33 12.65
CA LEU A 113 1.76 1.38 13.07
C LEU A 113 2.08 0.81 14.45
N SER A 114 1.08 0.18 15.09
CA SER A 114 1.25 -0.49 16.38
C SER A 114 2.03 -1.79 16.25
N GLU A 115 2.61 -2.27 17.36
CA GLU A 115 3.30 -3.56 17.40
C GLU A 115 2.36 -4.71 16.97
N LYS A 116 1.11 -4.67 17.41
CA LYS A 116 0.10 -5.66 17.01
C LYS A 116 -0.09 -5.71 15.50
N THR A 117 -0.19 -4.55 14.85
CA THR A 117 -0.34 -4.49 13.38
C THR A 117 0.92 -5.00 12.68
N LYS A 118 2.10 -4.71 13.22
CA LYS A 118 3.38 -5.23 12.72
C LYS A 118 3.45 -6.75 12.78
N GLU A 119 3.00 -7.36 13.88
CA GLU A 119 2.91 -8.82 14.02
C GLU A 119 1.96 -9.44 13.00
N GLU A 120 0.78 -8.83 12.78
CA GLU A 120 -0.19 -9.30 11.79
C GLU A 120 0.33 -9.17 10.35
N LEU A 121 1.03 -8.09 10.01
CA LEU A 121 1.69 -7.96 8.71
C LEU A 121 2.69 -9.09 8.48
N ASN A 122 3.52 -9.39 9.49
CA ASN A 122 4.49 -10.48 9.43
C ASN A 122 3.80 -11.84 9.24
N LYS A 123 2.74 -12.10 10.00
CA LYS A 123 1.95 -13.34 9.93
C LYS A 123 1.42 -13.64 8.53
N TYR A 124 0.99 -12.62 7.81
CA TYR A 124 0.40 -12.75 6.46
C TYR A 124 1.39 -12.45 5.32
N ASN A 125 2.67 -12.29 5.65
CA ASN A 125 3.71 -11.95 4.67
C ASN A 125 3.33 -10.72 3.85
N SER A 126 2.95 -9.65 4.54
CA SER A 126 2.59 -8.34 4.00
C SER A 126 3.54 -7.28 4.55
N VAL A 127 3.66 -6.16 3.86
CA VAL A 127 4.55 -5.06 4.24
C VAL A 127 3.82 -3.73 4.29
N PHE A 128 4.33 -2.81 5.09
CA PHE A 128 3.89 -1.43 5.11
C PHE A 128 4.93 -0.54 4.42
N ILE A 129 4.45 0.22 3.44
CA ILE A 129 5.24 1.14 2.63
C ILE A 129 4.87 2.57 3.00
N VAL A 130 5.86 3.38 3.31
CA VAL A 130 5.68 4.82 3.47
C VAL A 130 5.93 5.51 2.15
N CYS A 131 4.96 6.30 1.70
CA CYS A 131 5.05 7.06 0.48
C CYS A 131 5.20 8.55 0.80
N PRO A 132 6.08 9.30 0.10
CA PRO A 132 6.19 10.74 0.28
C PRO A 132 4.85 11.44 0.04
N PRO A 133 4.43 12.42 0.87
CA PRO A 133 3.15 13.10 0.73
C PRO A 133 3.18 14.17 -0.36
N VAL A 134 3.61 13.82 -1.55
CA VAL A 134 3.73 14.72 -2.71
C VAL A 134 2.61 14.40 -3.69
N ALA A 135 1.41 14.92 -3.41
CA ALA A 135 0.19 14.62 -4.18
C ALA A 135 0.35 14.87 -5.68
N ALA A 136 1.00 15.95 -6.08
CA ALA A 136 1.21 16.27 -7.48
C ALA A 136 2.07 15.21 -8.19
N LEU A 137 3.15 14.74 -7.56
CA LEU A 137 4.01 13.71 -8.12
C LEU A 137 3.25 12.39 -8.27
N LEU A 138 2.56 11.97 -7.21
CA LEU A 138 1.82 10.71 -7.21
C LEU A 138 0.68 10.73 -8.23
N THR A 139 0.02 11.87 -8.41
CA THR A 139 -1.06 12.03 -9.40
C THR A 139 -0.54 11.89 -10.83
N ASN A 140 0.63 12.44 -11.12
CA ASN A 140 1.25 12.31 -12.45
C ASN A 140 1.62 10.87 -12.78
N ASN A 141 1.75 10.00 -11.79
CA ASN A 141 2.08 8.59 -11.94
C ASN A 141 0.84 7.71 -12.08
N VAL A 142 -0.37 8.28 -12.02
CA VAL A 142 -1.64 7.57 -12.29
C VAL A 142 -1.94 7.65 -13.78
N VAL A 143 -1.94 6.48 -14.44
CA VAL A 143 -2.21 6.35 -15.89
C VAL A 143 -3.71 6.28 -16.15
N SER A 144 -4.46 5.53 -15.34
CA SER A 144 -5.91 5.42 -15.43
C SER A 144 -6.52 5.12 -14.07
N LYS A 145 -7.84 5.34 -13.96
CA LYS A 145 -8.61 5.10 -12.75
C LYS A 145 -9.98 4.50 -13.05
N SER A 146 -10.47 3.65 -12.17
CA SER A 146 -11.81 3.08 -12.24
C SER A 146 -12.37 2.90 -10.82
N CYS A 147 -13.62 3.30 -10.60
CA CYS A 147 -14.33 2.98 -9.36
C CYS A 147 -14.80 1.52 -9.43
N VAL A 148 -14.30 0.67 -8.53
CA VAL A 148 -14.56 -0.77 -8.57
C VAL A 148 -15.46 -1.27 -7.45
N ALA A 149 -15.70 -0.47 -6.42
CA ALA A 149 -16.66 -0.77 -5.36
C ALA A 149 -17.09 0.50 -4.62
N TYR A 150 -18.28 0.44 -4.01
CA TYR A 150 -18.84 1.50 -3.14
C TYR A 150 -18.92 2.87 -3.80
N LYS A 151 -19.44 2.91 -5.02
CA LYS A 151 -19.56 4.12 -5.83
C LYS A 151 -20.32 5.25 -5.11
N GLU A 152 -21.25 4.89 -4.24
CA GLU A 152 -22.02 5.80 -3.41
C GLU A 152 -21.19 6.64 -2.44
N GLU A 153 -19.96 6.18 -2.11
CA GLU A 153 -19.04 6.90 -1.23
C GLU A 153 -18.28 8.04 -1.94
N GLY A 154 -18.52 8.24 -3.24
CA GLY A 154 -17.92 9.34 -4.01
C GLY A 154 -16.40 9.27 -4.03
N MET A 155 -15.72 10.31 -3.53
CA MET A 155 -14.24 10.37 -3.48
C MET A 155 -13.63 9.32 -2.54
N GLU A 156 -14.41 8.78 -1.61
CA GLU A 156 -13.99 7.74 -0.69
C GLU A 156 -14.37 6.33 -1.15
N ALA A 157 -14.91 6.19 -2.37
CA ALA A 157 -15.14 4.89 -3.00
C ALA A 157 -13.82 4.12 -3.15
N PHE A 158 -13.93 2.83 -3.43
CA PHE A 158 -12.74 2.01 -3.69
C PHE A 158 -12.38 2.08 -5.18
N PHE A 159 -11.20 2.61 -5.47
CA PHE A 159 -10.72 2.81 -6.83
C PHE A 159 -9.59 1.86 -7.18
N GLU A 160 -9.61 1.33 -8.39
CA GLU A 160 -8.48 0.69 -9.04
C GLU A 160 -7.75 1.74 -9.90
N LEU A 161 -6.46 1.83 -9.72
CA LEU A 161 -5.58 2.73 -10.46
C LEU A 161 -4.56 1.91 -11.23
N GLU A 162 -4.32 2.26 -12.48
CA GLU A 162 -3.10 1.84 -13.16
C GLU A 162 -2.03 2.89 -12.89
N VAL A 163 -0.93 2.48 -12.28
CA VAL A 163 0.14 3.38 -11.85
C VAL A 163 1.48 3.02 -12.45
N ARG A 164 2.36 4.01 -12.52
CA ARG A 164 3.74 3.84 -12.97
C ARG A 164 4.67 4.58 -12.03
N ASP A 165 5.69 3.86 -11.56
CA ASP A 165 6.79 4.44 -10.76
C ASP A 165 6.33 5.18 -9.48
N ILE A 166 5.38 4.62 -8.73
CA ILE A 166 5.02 5.15 -7.41
C ILE A 166 6.18 4.87 -6.44
N PRO A 167 6.82 5.93 -5.92
CA PRO A 167 7.95 5.75 -5.00
C PRO A 167 7.49 5.38 -3.59
N GLY A 168 8.29 4.59 -2.90
CA GLY A 168 8.05 4.25 -1.51
C GLY A 168 9.30 3.76 -0.80
N ILE A 169 9.19 3.68 0.53
CA ILE A 169 10.21 3.09 1.41
C ILE A 169 9.53 2.02 2.24
N VAL A 170 10.12 0.85 2.31
CA VAL A 170 9.65 -0.24 3.16
C VAL A 170 9.83 0.17 4.63
N ALA A 171 8.73 0.43 5.31
CA ALA A 171 8.74 0.87 6.70
C ALA A 171 8.56 -0.29 7.67
N ILE A 172 7.80 -1.32 7.29
CA ILE A 172 7.61 -2.53 8.09
C ILE A 172 7.68 -3.74 7.18
N ALA A 173 8.52 -4.71 7.52
CA ALA A 173 8.65 -6.01 6.87
C ALA A 173 9.20 -7.04 7.85
N HIS A 174 8.73 -8.28 7.77
CA HIS A 174 9.24 -9.43 8.54
C HIS A 174 9.29 -9.22 10.06
N GLY A 175 8.34 -8.44 10.61
CA GLY A 175 8.28 -8.12 12.03
C GLY A 175 9.25 -7.01 12.48
N GLU A 176 9.98 -6.41 11.55
CA GLU A 176 10.88 -5.27 11.79
C GLU A 176 10.27 -3.96 11.29
N SER A 177 10.68 -2.84 11.86
CA SER A 177 10.25 -1.48 11.46
C SER A 177 11.43 -0.51 11.44
N LEU A 178 11.28 0.58 10.68
CA LEU A 178 12.20 1.73 10.71
C LEU A 178 12.29 2.34 12.08
#